data_a2ff8b9d03faabbdef257092911d4738
#
_entry.id   a2ff8b9d03faabbdef257092911d4738
#
_cell.length_a   1.000
_cell.length_b   1.000
_cell.length_c   1.000
_cell.angle_alpha   90.00
_cell.angle_beta   90.00
_cell.angle_gamma   90.00
#
_symmetry.space_group_name_H-M   'P 1'
#
loop_
_entity.id
_entity.type
_entity.pdbx_description
1 polymer ?
#
loop_
_entity_poly.entity_id
_entity_poly.type
_entity_poly.pdbx_seq_one_letter_code
_entity_poly.pdbx_strand_id
1 'polypeptide(L)'
;MSPAPPLRLSPAECTCFRIRGAARRVTQIYSRHLAPTGLKISQFSLLGFVAAEGPISIGRLSDLLATDRTTLTRNLRPLLQGGLVERATSGDRRRHELVATPDGRALFKRALPLWVAAEQEVRAAMGARLTADLHGALDRSMEKLAAL
;
A
#
# COMPACT_ATOMS: atom_id res chain seq x y z
N MET A 1 20.02 -32.77 21.16
CA MET A 1 19.52 -31.70 20.24
C MET A 1 19.77 -32.20 18.82
N SER A 2 18.73 -32.68 18.14
CA SER A 2 18.89 -33.13 16.74
C SER A 2 19.15 -31.92 15.87
N PRO A 3 20.10 -31.97 14.93
CA PRO A 3 20.31 -30.88 13.96
C PRO A 3 19.02 -30.70 13.14
N ALA A 4 18.62 -29.46 12.97
CA ALA A 4 17.50 -29.14 12.09
C ALA A 4 17.78 -29.75 10.69
N PRO A 5 16.78 -30.35 10.04
CA PRO A 5 16.97 -30.91 8.71
C PRO A 5 17.45 -29.82 7.75
N PRO A 6 18.36 -30.16 6.81
CA PRO A 6 18.82 -29.16 5.84
C PRO A 6 17.62 -28.59 5.11
N LEU A 7 17.49 -27.26 5.08
CA LEU A 7 16.51 -26.55 4.28
C LEU A 7 16.68 -26.96 2.81
N ARG A 8 15.86 -27.89 2.35
CA ARG A 8 15.70 -28.15 0.91
C ARG A 8 14.95 -26.95 0.34
N LEU A 9 15.68 -25.96 -0.13
CA LEU A 9 15.15 -24.72 -0.69
C LEU A 9 14.45 -25.02 -2.02
N SER A 10 13.21 -25.48 -1.93
CA SER A 10 12.30 -25.34 -3.07
C SER A 10 11.86 -23.87 -3.15
N PRO A 11 11.96 -23.20 -4.31
CA PRO A 11 11.41 -21.84 -4.46
C PRO A 11 9.96 -21.73 -3.97
N ALA A 12 9.17 -22.80 -4.07
CA ALA A 12 7.78 -22.85 -3.58
C ALA A 12 7.66 -22.79 -2.05
N GLU A 13 8.71 -23.08 -1.30
CA GLU A 13 8.75 -22.99 0.17
C GLU A 13 9.23 -21.62 0.65
N CYS A 14 9.75 -20.79 -0.24
CA CYS A 14 10.23 -19.45 0.07
C CYS A 14 9.08 -18.54 0.52
N THR A 15 9.18 -17.98 1.71
CA THR A 15 8.21 -17.03 2.28
C THR A 15 8.00 -15.83 1.36
N CYS A 16 9.08 -15.25 0.85
CA CYS A 16 9.02 -14.11 -0.08
C CYS A 16 8.26 -14.47 -1.37
N PHE A 17 8.51 -15.64 -1.94
CA PHE A 17 7.81 -16.11 -3.13
C PHE A 17 6.30 -16.23 -2.89
N ARG A 18 5.90 -16.83 -1.76
CA ARG A 18 4.48 -17.00 -1.39
C ARG A 18 3.78 -15.65 -1.18
N ILE A 19 4.37 -14.76 -0.40
CA ILE A 19 3.81 -13.43 -0.13
C ILE A 19 3.68 -12.62 -1.42
N ARG A 20 4.72 -12.60 -2.26
CA ARG A 20 4.67 -11.89 -3.55
C ARG A 20 3.65 -12.49 -4.51
N GLY A 21 3.47 -13.82 -4.50
CA GLY A 21 2.46 -14.50 -5.30
C GLY A 21 1.04 -14.10 -4.89
N ALA A 22 0.75 -14.13 -3.60
CA ALA A 22 -0.53 -13.68 -3.06
C ALA A 22 -0.78 -12.19 -3.34
N ALA A 23 0.22 -11.34 -3.07
CA ALA A 23 0.13 -9.90 -3.32
C ALA A 23 -0.16 -9.59 -4.80
N ARG A 24 0.47 -10.30 -5.75
CA ARG A 24 0.18 -10.10 -7.18
C ARG A 24 -1.27 -10.42 -7.54
N ARG A 25 -1.82 -11.53 -7.01
CA ARG A 25 -3.22 -11.93 -7.28
C ARG A 25 -4.20 -10.90 -6.72
N VAL A 26 -4.00 -10.47 -5.49
CA VAL A 26 -4.82 -9.43 -4.86
C VAL A 26 -4.70 -8.12 -5.65
N THR A 27 -3.48 -7.68 -5.98
CA THR A 27 -3.25 -6.46 -6.76
C THR A 27 -3.97 -6.47 -8.10
N GLN A 28 -4.07 -7.61 -8.79
CA GLN A 28 -4.81 -7.73 -10.05
C GLN A 28 -6.30 -7.43 -9.88
N ILE A 29 -6.91 -7.88 -8.78
CA ILE A 29 -8.31 -7.59 -8.47
C ILE A 29 -8.50 -6.08 -8.27
N TYR A 30 -7.70 -5.46 -7.41
CA TYR A 30 -7.77 -4.02 -7.17
C TYR A 30 -7.51 -3.19 -8.43
N SER A 31 -6.53 -3.59 -9.25
CA SER A 31 -6.21 -2.90 -10.50
C SER A 31 -7.38 -2.90 -11.48
N ARG A 32 -8.11 -4.01 -11.58
CA ARG A 32 -9.29 -4.11 -12.43
C ARG A 32 -10.41 -3.17 -11.96
N HIS A 33 -10.67 -3.11 -10.67
CA HIS A 33 -11.69 -2.21 -10.11
C HIS A 33 -11.29 -0.74 -10.21
N LEU A 34 -10.02 -0.40 -9.95
CA LEU A 34 -9.52 0.97 -9.98
C LEU A 34 -9.24 1.51 -11.39
N ALA A 35 -9.24 0.65 -12.41
CA ALA A 35 -8.93 1.03 -13.80
C ALA A 35 -9.64 2.31 -14.29
N PRO A 36 -10.94 2.55 -14.00
CA PRO A 36 -11.61 3.78 -14.42
C PRO A 36 -11.03 5.07 -13.85
N THR A 37 -10.26 5.00 -12.76
CA THR A 37 -9.63 6.16 -12.12
C THR A 37 -8.22 6.44 -12.62
N GLY A 38 -7.60 5.49 -13.32
CA GLY A 38 -6.19 5.55 -13.71
C GLY A 38 -5.20 5.34 -12.54
N LEU A 39 -5.68 5.12 -11.31
CA LEU A 39 -4.83 4.89 -10.14
C LEU A 39 -4.41 3.43 -10.03
N LYS A 40 -3.13 3.21 -9.72
CA LYS A 40 -2.65 1.94 -9.18
C LYS A 40 -3.00 1.85 -7.70
N ILE A 41 -3.11 0.64 -7.14
CA ILE A 41 -3.43 0.45 -5.72
C ILE A 41 -2.42 1.16 -4.80
N SER A 42 -1.13 1.16 -5.14
CA SER A 42 -0.10 1.88 -4.38
C SER A 42 -0.30 3.40 -4.41
N GLN A 43 -0.78 3.95 -5.53
CA GLN A 43 -1.09 5.38 -5.66
C GLN A 43 -2.38 5.74 -4.94
N PHE A 44 -3.40 4.87 -4.98
CA PHE A 44 -4.65 5.03 -4.22
C PHE A 44 -4.35 5.10 -2.72
N SER A 45 -3.56 4.17 -2.18
CA SER A 45 -3.19 4.14 -0.77
C SER A 45 -2.40 5.41 -0.38
N LEU A 46 -1.42 5.80 -1.19
CA LEU A 46 -0.61 7.00 -0.95
C LEU A 46 -1.50 8.26 -0.93
N LEU A 47 -2.35 8.43 -1.94
CA LEU A 47 -3.28 9.56 -2.03
C LEU A 47 -4.26 9.58 -0.85
N GLY A 48 -4.73 8.42 -0.41
CA GLY A 48 -5.60 8.28 0.75
C GLY A 48 -4.94 8.79 2.04
N PHE A 49 -3.70 8.39 2.31
CA PHE A 49 -2.96 8.87 3.49
C PHE A 49 -2.68 10.37 3.42
N VAL A 50 -2.28 10.89 2.26
CA VAL A 50 -2.07 12.33 2.09
C VAL A 50 -3.38 13.12 2.26
N ALA A 51 -4.51 12.59 1.78
CA ALA A 51 -5.80 13.23 1.92
C ALA A 51 -6.33 13.21 3.37
N ALA A 52 -6.01 12.17 4.12
CA ALA A 52 -6.48 12.00 5.50
C ALA A 52 -5.60 12.74 6.53
N GLU A 53 -4.28 12.70 6.37
CA GLU A 53 -3.32 13.16 7.37
C GLU A 53 -2.53 14.41 6.96
N GLY A 54 -2.71 14.89 5.71
CA GLY A 54 -1.91 16.02 5.23
C GLY A 54 -2.16 17.34 5.99
N PRO A 55 -1.11 18.16 6.19
CA PRO A 55 0.25 18.03 5.64
C PRO A 55 1.06 16.89 6.26
N ILE A 56 1.69 16.06 5.43
CA ILE A 56 2.42 14.89 5.86
C ILE A 56 3.81 14.80 5.19
N SER A 57 4.83 14.47 5.98
CA SER A 57 6.19 14.32 5.47
C SER A 57 6.40 13.00 4.71
N ILE A 58 7.37 12.99 3.78
CA ILE A 58 7.77 11.77 3.07
C ILE A 58 8.23 10.68 4.03
N GLY A 59 8.92 11.05 5.12
CA GLY A 59 9.34 10.08 6.14
C GLY A 59 8.15 9.39 6.80
N ARG A 60 7.18 10.18 7.26
CA ARG A 60 5.97 9.64 7.88
C ARG A 60 5.16 8.75 6.92
N LEU A 61 5.05 9.14 5.63
CA LEU A 61 4.40 8.31 4.61
C LEU A 61 5.15 6.99 4.38
N SER A 62 6.48 7.01 4.35
CA SER A 62 7.29 5.78 4.23
C SER A 62 6.99 4.81 5.36
N ASP A 63 6.90 5.30 6.60
CA ASP A 63 6.60 4.49 7.77
C ASP A 63 5.18 3.89 7.70
N LEU A 64 4.17 4.73 7.40
CA LEU A 64 2.77 4.30 7.30
C LEU A 64 2.54 3.27 6.19
N LEU A 65 3.24 3.43 5.07
CA LEU A 65 3.12 2.53 3.92
C LEU A 65 4.08 1.33 3.99
N ALA A 66 4.89 1.24 5.04
CA ALA A 66 5.94 0.23 5.20
C ALA A 66 6.78 0.06 3.91
N THR A 67 7.18 1.19 3.30
CA THR A 67 7.92 1.22 2.04
C THR A 67 9.18 2.07 2.13
N ASP A 68 10.17 1.78 1.29
CA ASP A 68 11.37 2.59 1.19
C ASP A 68 11.09 3.92 0.45
N ARG A 69 11.95 4.93 0.70
CA ARG A 69 11.82 6.26 0.11
C ARG A 69 11.89 6.28 -1.41
N THR A 70 12.68 5.40 -2.01
CA THR A 70 12.83 5.31 -3.47
C THR A 70 11.54 4.84 -4.12
N THR A 71 10.93 3.77 -3.57
CA THR A 71 9.64 3.25 -4.02
C THR A 71 8.52 4.28 -3.80
N LEU A 72 8.52 4.93 -2.63
CA LEU A 72 7.55 6.00 -2.33
C LEU A 72 7.65 7.15 -3.34
N THR A 73 8.86 7.66 -3.60
CA THR A 73 9.10 8.75 -4.55
C THR A 73 8.64 8.38 -5.96
N ARG A 74 8.86 7.14 -6.38
CA ARG A 74 8.40 6.63 -7.68
C ARG A 74 6.87 6.64 -7.78
N ASN A 75 6.18 6.21 -6.73
CA ASN A 75 4.71 6.20 -6.69
C ASN A 75 4.11 7.60 -6.52
N LEU A 76 4.82 8.50 -5.84
CA LEU A 76 4.41 9.89 -5.63
C LEU A 76 4.53 10.75 -6.89
N ARG A 77 5.55 10.49 -7.71
CA ARG A 77 5.83 11.30 -8.92
C ARG A 77 4.63 11.48 -9.85
N PRO A 78 3.88 10.42 -10.22
CA PRO A 78 2.69 10.60 -11.07
C PRO A 78 1.59 11.44 -10.41
N LEU A 79 1.44 11.36 -9.09
CA LEU A 79 0.44 12.15 -8.35
C LEU A 79 0.81 13.65 -8.31
N LEU A 80 2.10 13.96 -8.15
CA LEU A 80 2.60 15.33 -8.24
C LEU A 80 2.46 15.88 -9.67
N GLN A 81 2.86 15.12 -10.68
CA GLN A 81 2.76 15.51 -12.09
C GLN A 81 1.33 15.70 -12.55
N GLY A 82 0.40 14.89 -12.02
CA GLY A 82 -1.04 14.97 -12.29
C GLY A 82 -1.76 16.04 -11.49
N GLY A 83 -1.08 16.80 -10.63
CA GLY A 83 -1.71 17.83 -9.79
C GLY A 83 -2.67 17.26 -8.73
N LEU A 84 -2.50 16.01 -8.33
CA LEU A 84 -3.36 15.36 -7.31
C LEU A 84 -2.81 15.52 -5.89
N VAL A 85 -1.50 15.70 -5.80
CA VAL A 85 -0.75 16.01 -4.58
C VAL A 85 0.18 17.16 -4.88
N GLU A 86 0.39 18.03 -3.93
CA GLU A 86 1.33 19.14 -4.02
C GLU A 86 2.17 19.26 -2.74
N ARG A 87 3.26 20.02 -2.81
CA ARG A 87 4.05 20.36 -1.64
C ARG A 87 3.36 21.47 -0.87
N ALA A 88 3.24 21.30 0.45
CA ALA A 88 2.65 22.31 1.31
C ALA A 88 3.50 23.60 1.27
N THR A 89 2.84 24.75 1.16
CA THR A 89 3.48 26.07 1.09
C THR A 89 3.75 26.71 2.46
N SER A 90 3.47 25.98 3.56
CA SER A 90 3.65 26.51 4.91
C SER A 90 5.12 26.74 5.28
N GLY A 91 5.43 27.94 5.62
CA GLY A 91 6.56 28.71 6.16
C GLY A 91 7.92 28.07 6.48
N ASP A 92 8.05 26.79 6.67
CA ASP A 92 9.33 26.12 6.87
C ASP A 92 9.69 25.28 5.61
N ARG A 93 10.51 25.89 4.75
CA ARG A 93 11.05 25.23 3.53
C ARG A 93 11.81 23.93 3.80
N ARG A 94 12.09 23.60 5.07
CA ARG A 94 12.80 22.37 5.47
C ARG A 94 11.86 21.18 5.64
N ARG A 95 10.56 21.41 5.80
CA ARG A 95 9.56 20.37 5.87
C ARG A 95 8.95 20.16 4.49
N HIS A 96 9.47 19.18 3.76
CA HIS A 96 8.89 18.72 2.49
C HIS A 96 7.58 17.97 2.75
N GLU A 97 6.59 18.67 3.25
CA GLU A 97 5.27 18.11 3.53
C GLU A 97 4.41 18.10 2.26
N LEU A 98 3.53 17.12 2.18
CA LEU A 98 2.63 16.88 1.07
C LEU A 98 1.19 17.10 1.50
N VAL A 99 0.39 17.66 0.62
CA VAL A 99 -1.06 17.81 0.78
C VAL A 99 -1.78 17.35 -0.48
N ALA A 100 -2.97 16.80 -0.31
CA ALA A 100 -3.84 16.48 -1.44
C ALA A 100 -4.50 17.77 -1.95
N THR A 101 -4.46 17.96 -3.27
CA THR A 101 -5.19 19.05 -3.94
C THR A 101 -6.70 18.79 -3.92
N PRO A 102 -7.54 19.77 -4.23
CA PRO A 102 -8.98 19.55 -4.42
C PRO A 102 -9.26 18.45 -5.45
N ASP A 103 -8.52 18.41 -6.55
CA ASP A 103 -8.64 17.36 -7.58
C ASP A 103 -8.21 15.99 -7.05
N GLY A 104 -7.15 15.93 -6.26
CA GLY A 104 -6.70 14.71 -5.59
C GLY A 104 -7.76 14.16 -4.65
N ARG A 105 -8.36 15.01 -3.82
CA ARG A 105 -9.46 14.62 -2.92
C ARG A 105 -10.69 14.14 -3.69
N ALA A 106 -11.05 14.83 -4.77
CA ALA A 106 -12.17 14.44 -5.63
C ALA A 106 -11.92 13.09 -6.29
N LEU A 107 -10.71 12.84 -6.81
CA LEU A 107 -10.33 11.56 -7.41
C LEU A 107 -10.35 10.43 -6.36
N PHE A 108 -9.80 10.66 -5.17
CA PHE A 108 -9.84 9.69 -4.09
C PHE A 108 -11.28 9.31 -3.72
N LYS A 109 -12.15 10.31 -3.58
CA LYS A 109 -13.58 10.10 -3.28
C LYS A 109 -14.28 9.25 -4.35
N ARG A 110 -13.96 9.44 -5.64
CA ARG A 110 -14.49 8.60 -6.73
C ARG A 110 -13.90 7.19 -6.72
N ALA A 111 -12.63 7.04 -6.35
CA ALA A 111 -11.95 5.76 -6.30
C ALA A 111 -12.38 4.89 -5.12
N LEU A 112 -12.79 5.50 -4.02
CA LEU A 112 -13.12 4.79 -2.78
C LEU A 112 -14.19 3.70 -2.95
N PRO A 113 -15.35 3.91 -3.60
CA PRO A 113 -16.33 2.84 -3.81
C PRO A 113 -15.80 1.70 -4.69
N LEU A 114 -14.90 1.98 -5.63
CA LEU A 114 -14.26 0.96 -6.47
C LEU A 114 -13.28 0.13 -5.65
N TRP A 115 -12.52 0.76 -4.76
CA TRP A 115 -11.66 0.08 -3.81
C TRP A 115 -12.48 -0.81 -2.86
N VAL A 116 -13.60 -0.32 -2.34
CA VAL A 116 -14.51 -1.10 -1.48
C VAL A 116 -15.04 -2.33 -2.22
N ALA A 117 -15.42 -2.19 -3.49
CA ALA A 117 -15.88 -3.30 -4.30
C ALA A 117 -14.78 -4.36 -4.53
N ALA A 118 -13.53 -3.92 -4.76
CA ALA A 118 -12.38 -4.82 -4.85
C ALA A 118 -12.15 -5.59 -3.55
N GLU A 119 -12.19 -4.91 -2.41
CA GLU A 119 -12.03 -5.51 -1.08
C GLU A 119 -13.14 -6.54 -0.80
N GLN A 120 -14.38 -6.22 -1.17
CA GLN A 120 -15.50 -7.16 -1.05
C GLN A 120 -15.30 -8.42 -1.91
N GLU A 121 -14.79 -8.29 -3.13
CA GLU A 121 -14.48 -9.43 -4.01
C GLU A 121 -13.39 -10.32 -3.40
N VAL A 122 -12.31 -9.72 -2.89
CA VAL A 122 -11.22 -10.45 -2.22
C VAL A 122 -11.75 -11.21 -0.99
N ARG A 123 -12.52 -10.53 -0.15
CA ARG A 123 -13.10 -11.15 1.06
C ARG A 123 -14.10 -12.25 0.74
N ALA A 124 -14.91 -12.07 -0.29
CA ALA A 124 -15.85 -13.10 -0.75
C ALA A 124 -15.12 -14.34 -1.27
N ALA A 125 -14.04 -14.15 -2.03
CA ALA A 125 -13.23 -15.24 -2.56
C ALA A 125 -12.49 -16.03 -1.47
N MET A 126 -12.00 -15.37 -0.43
CA MET A 126 -11.24 -16.00 0.65
C MET A 126 -12.14 -16.53 1.79
N GLY A 127 -13.30 -15.92 1.99
CA GLY A 127 -14.14 -16.13 3.17
C GLY A 127 -13.64 -15.38 4.41
N ALA A 128 -14.56 -15.13 5.34
CA ALA A 128 -14.29 -14.28 6.50
C ALA A 128 -13.16 -14.83 7.39
N ARG A 129 -13.15 -16.15 7.64
CA ARG A 129 -12.15 -16.80 8.51
C ARG A 129 -10.75 -16.68 7.93
N LEU A 130 -10.55 -17.10 6.68
CA LEU A 130 -9.22 -17.03 6.04
C LEU A 130 -8.73 -15.59 5.92
N THR A 131 -9.61 -14.63 5.63
CA THR A 131 -9.26 -13.21 5.59
C THR A 131 -8.75 -12.73 6.95
N ALA A 132 -9.45 -13.04 8.05
CA ALA A 132 -9.03 -12.65 9.40
C ALA A 132 -7.70 -13.32 9.79
N ASP A 133 -7.55 -14.62 9.53
CA ASP A 133 -6.32 -15.36 9.81
C ASP A 133 -5.11 -14.79 9.05
N LEU A 134 -5.30 -14.44 7.76
CA LEU A 134 -4.26 -13.84 6.93
C LEU A 134 -3.87 -12.45 7.44
N HIS A 135 -4.85 -11.58 7.74
CA HIS A 135 -4.56 -10.25 8.27
C HIS A 135 -3.77 -10.34 9.57
N GLY A 136 -4.22 -11.16 10.53
CA GLY A 136 -3.52 -11.35 11.79
C GLY A 136 -2.12 -11.96 11.62
N ALA A 137 -1.92 -12.86 10.66
CA ALA A 137 -0.60 -13.42 10.37
C ALA A 137 0.34 -12.38 9.77
N LEU A 138 -0.16 -11.54 8.84
CA LEU A 138 0.61 -10.47 8.23
C LEU A 138 1.00 -9.41 9.26
N ASP A 139 0.08 -8.96 10.12
CA ASP A 139 0.34 -7.97 11.17
C ASP A 139 1.45 -8.46 12.11
N ARG A 140 1.33 -9.67 12.64
CA ARG A 140 2.37 -10.27 13.49
C ARG A 140 3.71 -10.45 12.77
N SER A 141 3.68 -10.74 11.47
CA SER A 141 4.90 -10.86 10.67
C SER A 141 5.59 -9.51 10.49
N MET A 142 4.83 -8.45 10.23
CA MET A 142 5.35 -7.10 10.08
C MET A 142 5.98 -6.61 11.39
N GLU A 143 5.33 -6.84 12.55
CA GLU A 143 5.88 -6.49 13.87
C GLU A 143 7.23 -7.19 14.12
N LYS A 144 7.31 -8.50 13.83
CA LYS A 144 8.54 -9.28 14.04
C LYS A 144 9.66 -8.89 13.08
N LEU A 145 9.33 -8.62 11.81
CA LEU A 145 10.32 -8.24 10.80
C LEU A 145 10.84 -6.80 11.01
N ALA A 146 10.05 -5.92 11.60
CA ALA A 146 10.46 -4.56 11.94
C ALA A 146 11.52 -4.52 13.06
N ALA A 147 11.71 -5.61 13.80
CA ALA A 147 12.70 -5.74 14.86
C ALA A 147 14.09 -6.26 14.36
N LEU A 148 14.24 -6.58 13.06
CA LEU A 148 15.49 -6.99 12.44
C LEU A 148 16.31 -5.80 11.97
#